data_539785bc4c634d5745307c899fe89dc8
#
_entry.id   539785bc4c634d5745307c899fe89dc8
#
_cell.length_a   1.000
_cell.length_b   1.000
_cell.length_c   1.000
_cell.angle_alpha   90.00
_cell.angle_beta   90.00
_cell.angle_gamma   90.00
#
_symmetry.space_group_name_H-M   'P 1'
#
loop_
_entity.id
_entity.type
_entity.pdbx_description
1 polymer ?
#
loop_
_entity_poly.entity_id
_entity_poly.type
_entity_poly.pdbx_seq_one_letter_code
_entity_poly.pdbx_strand_id
1 'polypeptide(L)'
;VSMSKRGYNSNSRYNPNKISSYCIKIINYLKENELLEFFPGFFDQKKNKSRLSRIKPKKKLIDEFRKVNLNNDYSIHHERREFIYLYKNNILNEYDDNFTTHELRSILDLYNKVIQKNLFDIPSYEGMTFKNYNGKSIGLFTSNSQLNCYFFETFATDPILGGCWWDKLDEYYILKYKKEFLINNQESMYVDLLGILPDFLSFCLDSVIQIRSPNLDDISYSEKCYILLKYIRSKNKDKFIHTFLREKKRYGFAEYNNSELKQAIYTFVKNNKKTFKLVENIAYDEWFVFCSKVFTELLKVSLNPDNPMYLVKDKIYFCIKHEKNVKTSLDKILVNILRISDFKIKSNYCIKVRNTPSNFFGKLFSNKSSISNRYIKNLKNFERKKKYGS
;
A
#
# COMPACT_ATOMS: atom_id res chain seq x y z
N VAL A 1 -12.95 3.00 18.08
CA VAL A 1 -14.02 4.00 18.27
C VAL A 1 -13.48 5.20 19.02
N SER A 2 -13.95 6.40 18.70
CA SER A 2 -13.69 7.60 19.49
C SER A 2 -14.65 7.66 20.69
N MET A 3 -14.13 8.00 21.87
CA MET A 3 -14.97 8.29 23.06
C MET A 3 -15.06 9.80 23.33
N SER A 4 -14.58 10.62 22.43
CA SER A 4 -14.72 12.08 22.47
C SER A 4 -15.84 12.53 21.53
N LYS A 5 -16.73 13.40 22.01
CA LYS A 5 -17.79 14.00 21.18
C LYS A 5 -17.24 14.75 19.96
N ARG A 6 -16.05 15.34 20.08
CA ARG A 6 -15.36 16.05 18.99
C ARG A 6 -14.97 15.14 17.82
N GLY A 7 -14.91 13.81 18.03
CA GLY A 7 -14.60 12.84 16.98
C GLY A 7 -15.78 12.51 16.04
N TYR A 8 -16.95 13.13 16.25
CA TYR A 8 -18.17 12.83 15.49
C TYR A 8 -18.75 14.10 14.86
N ASN A 9 -18.44 14.30 13.59
CA ASN A 9 -19.11 15.30 12.77
C ASN A 9 -20.07 14.56 11.80
N SER A 10 -21.38 14.60 12.10
CA SER A 10 -22.39 13.92 11.29
C SER A 10 -22.58 14.54 9.90
N ASN A 11 -22.14 15.78 9.71
CA ASN A 11 -22.26 16.50 8.43
C ASN A 11 -21.00 16.36 7.56
N SER A 12 -19.94 15.74 8.06
CA SER A 12 -18.72 15.52 7.30
C SER A 12 -18.94 14.56 6.13
N ARG A 13 -18.37 14.87 4.96
CA ARG A 13 -18.30 13.95 3.81
C ARG A 13 -17.58 12.64 4.14
N TYR A 14 -16.67 12.67 5.12
CA TYR A 14 -15.92 11.51 5.61
C TYR A 14 -16.73 10.63 6.58
N ASN A 15 -17.96 11.03 6.89
CA ASN A 15 -18.88 10.30 7.73
C ASN A 15 -20.19 9.98 6.97
N PRO A 16 -20.14 9.16 5.91
CA PRO A 16 -21.30 8.88 5.05
C PRO A 16 -22.47 8.26 5.82
N ASN A 17 -22.18 7.55 6.90
CA ASN A 17 -23.18 6.91 7.74
C ASN A 17 -23.78 7.86 8.80
N LYS A 18 -23.40 9.13 8.77
CA LYS A 18 -23.86 10.15 9.73
C LYS A 18 -23.75 9.69 11.20
N ILE A 19 -22.69 8.93 11.49
CA ILE A 19 -22.44 8.42 12.86
C ILE A 19 -22.25 9.63 13.78
N SER A 20 -23.04 9.67 14.83
CA SER A 20 -23.04 10.77 15.80
C SER A 20 -22.46 10.35 17.14
N SER A 21 -22.25 11.33 18.02
CA SER A 21 -21.79 11.08 19.40
C SER A 21 -22.73 10.21 20.25
N TYR A 22 -23.94 9.92 19.76
CA TYR A 22 -24.84 8.92 20.36
C TYR A 22 -24.21 7.53 20.43
N CYS A 23 -23.27 7.19 19.55
CA CYS A 23 -22.48 5.95 19.65
C CYS A 23 -21.80 5.80 21.00
N ILE A 24 -21.38 6.91 21.64
CA ILE A 24 -20.74 6.86 22.96
C ILE A 24 -21.74 6.37 24.01
N LYS A 25 -23.01 6.84 23.96
CA LYS A 25 -24.08 6.40 24.88
C LYS A 25 -24.36 4.92 24.66
N ILE A 26 -24.44 4.46 23.43
CA ILE A 26 -24.67 3.04 23.10
C ILE A 26 -23.51 2.18 23.63
N ILE A 27 -22.27 2.59 23.41
CA ILE A 27 -21.10 1.85 23.90
C ILE A 27 -21.10 1.77 25.45
N ASN A 28 -21.38 2.87 26.11
CA ASN A 28 -21.47 2.89 27.58
C ASN A 28 -22.57 1.95 28.06
N TYR A 29 -23.76 2.03 27.50
CA TYR A 29 -24.88 1.14 27.83
C TYR A 29 -24.48 -0.34 27.64
N LEU A 30 -23.90 -0.70 26.52
CA LEU A 30 -23.47 -2.08 26.26
C LEU A 30 -22.35 -2.53 27.22
N LYS A 31 -21.47 -1.61 27.62
CA LYS A 31 -20.45 -1.87 28.65
C LYS A 31 -21.06 -2.11 30.02
N GLU A 32 -21.96 -1.25 30.45
CA GLU A 32 -22.66 -1.33 31.76
C GLU A 32 -23.49 -2.60 31.90
N ASN A 33 -24.08 -3.06 30.78
CA ASN A 33 -24.86 -4.30 30.74
C ASN A 33 -23.98 -5.54 30.41
N GLU A 34 -22.67 -5.41 30.52
CA GLU A 34 -21.70 -6.49 30.28
C GLU A 34 -21.81 -7.19 28.90
N LEU A 35 -22.32 -6.49 27.90
CA LEU A 35 -22.52 -7.02 26.57
C LEU A 35 -21.25 -6.87 25.68
N LEU A 36 -20.31 -6.01 26.09
CA LEU A 36 -19.03 -5.85 25.40
C LEU A 36 -17.85 -5.71 26.36
N GLU A 37 -16.67 -6.05 25.88
CA GLU A 37 -15.40 -5.71 26.50
C GLU A 37 -14.94 -4.36 25.94
N PHE A 38 -14.56 -3.44 26.82
CA PHE A 38 -14.08 -2.12 26.44
C PHE A 38 -12.59 -1.98 26.77
N PHE A 39 -11.81 -1.62 25.77
CA PHE A 39 -10.38 -1.36 25.90
C PHE A 39 -10.15 0.14 25.66
N PRO A 40 -9.82 0.92 26.69
CA PRO A 40 -9.64 2.36 26.56
C PRO A 40 -8.51 2.69 25.60
N GLY A 41 -8.68 3.77 24.86
CA GLY A 41 -7.63 4.38 24.08
C GLY A 41 -6.65 5.11 25.00
N PHE A 42 -5.50 5.47 24.45
CA PHE A 42 -4.52 6.30 25.13
C PHE A 42 -3.82 7.24 24.14
N PHE A 43 -3.31 8.32 24.68
CA PHE A 43 -2.40 9.22 24.00
C PHE A 43 -1.19 9.47 24.90
N ASP A 44 -0.03 9.07 24.44
CA ASP A 44 1.26 9.33 25.11
C ASP A 44 2.03 10.38 24.29
N GLN A 45 1.97 11.61 24.76
CA GLN A 45 2.61 12.74 24.09
C GLN A 45 4.13 12.61 24.05
N LYS A 46 4.74 12.05 25.11
CA LYS A 46 6.22 11.90 25.18
C LYS A 46 6.74 10.92 24.14
N LYS A 47 5.97 9.86 23.87
CA LYS A 47 6.35 8.81 22.91
C LYS A 47 5.72 9.02 21.54
N ASN A 48 4.92 10.07 21.36
CA ASN A 48 4.11 10.33 20.16
C ASN A 48 3.33 9.07 19.73
N LYS A 49 2.72 8.38 20.71
CA LYS A 49 1.94 7.16 20.48
C LYS A 49 0.52 7.38 20.93
N SER A 50 -0.41 6.99 20.06
CA SER A 50 -1.83 7.04 20.38
C SER A 50 -2.53 5.76 19.94
N ARG A 51 -3.62 5.46 20.60
CA ARG A 51 -4.51 4.36 20.24
C ARG A 51 -5.95 4.73 20.57
N LEU A 52 -6.84 4.58 19.60
CA LEU A 52 -8.26 4.71 19.81
C LEU A 52 -8.79 3.59 20.73
N SER A 53 -9.86 3.90 21.46
CA SER A 53 -10.58 2.88 22.23
C SER A 53 -11.08 1.76 21.32
N ARG A 54 -11.12 0.55 21.84
CA ARG A 54 -11.57 -0.64 21.11
C ARG A 54 -12.68 -1.32 21.90
N ILE A 55 -13.57 -1.95 21.17
CA ILE A 55 -14.67 -2.73 21.72
C ILE A 55 -14.63 -4.14 21.16
N LYS A 56 -15.03 -5.11 21.94
CA LYS A 56 -15.19 -6.50 21.52
C LYS A 56 -16.52 -7.01 22.05
N PRO A 57 -17.42 -7.51 21.22
CA PRO A 57 -18.68 -8.08 21.67
C PRO A 57 -18.42 -9.33 22.52
N LYS A 58 -19.13 -9.46 23.64
CA LYS A 58 -19.19 -10.70 24.41
C LYS A 58 -20.19 -11.67 23.77
N LYS A 59 -20.11 -12.94 24.14
CA LYS A 59 -20.96 -14.00 23.60
C LYS A 59 -22.44 -13.66 23.68
N LYS A 60 -22.90 -13.12 24.83
CA LYS A 60 -24.30 -12.71 25.04
C LYS A 60 -24.78 -11.74 23.96
N LEU A 61 -24.00 -10.71 23.62
CA LEU A 61 -24.36 -9.78 22.55
C LEU A 61 -24.40 -10.46 21.17
N ILE A 62 -23.43 -11.34 20.90
CA ILE A 62 -23.39 -12.09 19.63
C ILE A 62 -24.63 -12.99 19.51
N ASP A 63 -25.02 -13.66 20.59
CA ASP A 63 -26.17 -14.56 20.60
C ASP A 63 -27.49 -13.80 20.44
N GLU A 64 -27.62 -12.60 21.04
CA GLU A 64 -28.77 -11.72 20.81
C GLU A 64 -28.88 -11.28 19.33
N PHE A 65 -27.76 -10.87 18.71
CA PHE A 65 -27.75 -10.53 17.29
C PHE A 65 -28.10 -11.73 16.38
N ARG A 66 -27.76 -12.96 16.78
CA ARG A 66 -28.11 -14.16 16.03
C ARG A 66 -29.60 -14.51 16.08
N LYS A 67 -30.28 -14.13 17.18
CA LYS A 67 -31.74 -14.31 17.30
C LYS A 67 -32.51 -13.39 16.38
N VAL A 68 -31.95 -12.22 16.09
CA VAL A 68 -32.56 -11.26 15.16
C VAL A 68 -32.19 -11.71 13.75
N ASN A 69 -33.19 -12.15 12.99
CA ASN A 69 -33.03 -12.51 11.60
C ASN A 69 -32.87 -11.21 10.80
N LEU A 70 -31.63 -10.68 10.77
CA LEU A 70 -31.28 -9.47 10.02
C LEU A 70 -31.24 -9.85 8.54
N ASN A 71 -32.38 -9.74 7.86
CA ASN A 71 -32.44 -9.75 6.40
C ASN A 71 -31.98 -8.40 5.85
N ASN A 72 -31.77 -8.33 4.57
CA ASN A 72 -31.31 -7.13 3.88
C ASN A 72 -32.21 -5.90 4.10
N ASP A 73 -33.48 -6.11 4.47
CA ASP A 73 -34.46 -5.06 4.72
C ASP A 73 -34.16 -4.21 5.98
N TYR A 74 -33.34 -4.74 6.90
CA TYR A 74 -32.92 -4.03 8.12
C TYR A 74 -31.50 -3.49 8.04
N SER A 75 -30.76 -3.74 6.97
CA SER A 75 -29.43 -3.24 6.77
C SER A 75 -29.40 -2.12 5.74
N ILE A 76 -29.04 -0.92 6.19
CA ILE A 76 -28.79 0.19 5.28
C ILE A 76 -27.36 0.06 4.78
N HIS A 77 -27.22 -0.30 3.50
CA HIS A 77 -25.95 -0.28 2.81
C HIS A 77 -25.69 1.13 2.27
N HIS A 78 -24.78 1.86 2.90
CA HIS A 78 -24.32 3.11 2.32
C HIS A 78 -23.34 2.79 1.20
N GLU A 79 -23.79 2.90 -0.04
CA GLU A 79 -22.94 2.69 -1.23
C GLU A 79 -21.87 3.77 -1.37
N ARG A 80 -22.19 4.99 -0.93
CA ARG A 80 -21.31 6.13 -1.06
C ARG A 80 -20.30 6.17 0.07
N ARG A 81 -19.06 5.76 -0.23
CA ARG A 81 -17.88 6.00 0.63
C ARG A 81 -17.07 7.14 0.02
N GLU A 82 -16.49 7.99 0.89
CA GLU A 82 -15.53 8.95 0.41
C GLU A 82 -14.18 8.23 0.18
N PHE A 83 -13.63 8.42 -1.02
CA PHE A 83 -12.34 7.86 -1.42
C PHE A 83 -11.25 8.93 -1.51
N ILE A 84 -11.62 10.20 -1.46
CA ILE A 84 -10.73 11.33 -1.62
C ILE A 84 -10.60 12.05 -0.28
N TYR A 85 -9.37 12.27 0.15
CA TYR A 85 -9.04 12.87 1.44
C TYR A 85 -8.13 14.06 1.23
N LEU A 86 -8.53 15.24 1.72
CA LEU A 86 -7.71 16.45 1.70
C LEU A 86 -7.08 16.68 3.07
N TYR A 87 -5.76 16.78 3.11
CA TYR A 87 -5.00 17.09 4.31
C TYR A 87 -4.35 18.46 4.20
N LYS A 88 -4.60 19.33 5.19
CA LYS A 88 -3.89 20.60 5.41
C LYS A 88 -3.25 20.55 6.79
N ASN A 89 -1.95 20.79 6.87
CA ASN A 89 -1.20 20.69 8.13
C ASN A 89 -1.43 19.36 8.88
N ASN A 90 -1.50 18.24 8.16
CA ASN A 90 -1.83 16.90 8.67
C ASN A 90 -3.24 16.77 9.30
N ILE A 91 -4.12 17.74 9.09
CA ILE A 91 -5.51 17.71 9.53
C ILE A 91 -6.40 17.44 8.32
N LEU A 92 -7.36 16.52 8.50
CA LEU A 92 -8.35 16.20 7.48
C LEU A 92 -9.32 17.39 7.33
N ASN A 93 -9.46 17.90 6.10
CA ASN A 93 -10.30 19.06 5.78
C ASN A 93 -11.39 18.70 4.79
N GLU A 94 -12.54 19.35 4.93
CA GLU A 94 -13.59 19.32 3.91
C GLU A 94 -13.10 20.04 2.65
N TYR A 95 -13.63 19.68 1.50
CA TYR A 95 -13.31 20.30 0.20
C TYR A 95 -14.54 20.35 -0.69
N ASP A 96 -14.53 21.26 -1.65
CA ASP A 96 -15.55 21.35 -2.68
C ASP A 96 -15.20 20.44 -3.86
N ASP A 97 -16.22 19.76 -4.39
CA ASP A 97 -16.05 18.90 -5.55
C ASP A 97 -15.76 19.73 -6.81
N ASN A 98 -14.81 19.26 -7.61
CA ASN A 98 -14.47 19.80 -8.91
C ASN A 98 -14.39 18.66 -9.94
N PHE A 99 -14.10 18.99 -11.19
CA PHE A 99 -14.01 18.00 -12.27
C PHE A 99 -13.03 16.87 -11.94
N THR A 100 -11.84 17.21 -11.46
CA THR A 100 -10.79 16.25 -11.10
C THR A 100 -11.23 15.31 -9.97
N THR A 101 -11.88 15.84 -8.93
CA THR A 101 -12.37 15.01 -7.81
C THR A 101 -13.50 14.09 -8.24
N HIS A 102 -14.38 14.52 -9.15
CA HIS A 102 -15.44 13.68 -9.74
C HIS A 102 -14.84 12.55 -10.58
N GLU A 103 -13.91 12.85 -11.46
CA GLU A 103 -13.23 11.85 -12.30
C GLU A 103 -12.51 10.81 -11.44
N LEU A 104 -11.68 11.25 -10.50
CA LEU A 104 -10.94 10.36 -9.60
C LEU A 104 -11.87 9.49 -8.76
N ARG A 105 -12.97 10.05 -8.24
CA ARG A 105 -13.94 9.28 -7.45
C ARG A 105 -14.58 8.19 -8.29
N SER A 106 -14.92 8.48 -9.54
CA SER A 106 -15.50 7.50 -10.47
C SER A 106 -14.51 6.36 -10.77
N ILE A 107 -13.25 6.69 -11.03
CA ILE A 107 -12.20 5.68 -11.27
C ILE A 107 -11.97 4.82 -10.02
N LEU A 108 -11.87 5.45 -8.83
CA LEU A 108 -11.66 4.74 -7.58
C LEU A 108 -12.85 3.86 -7.19
N ASP A 109 -14.08 4.29 -7.45
CA ASP A 109 -15.29 3.47 -7.21
C ASP A 109 -15.28 2.22 -8.07
N LEU A 110 -15.02 2.36 -9.36
CA LEU A 110 -14.91 1.23 -10.29
C LEU A 110 -13.75 0.31 -9.87
N TYR A 111 -12.59 0.87 -9.58
CA TYR A 111 -11.43 0.10 -9.17
C TYR A 111 -11.69 -0.65 -7.86
N ASN A 112 -12.27 -0.01 -6.86
CA ASN A 112 -12.58 -0.63 -5.58
C ASN A 112 -13.60 -1.79 -5.73
N LYS A 113 -14.56 -1.68 -6.66
CA LYS A 113 -15.46 -2.78 -7.02
C LYS A 113 -14.70 -3.95 -7.66
N VAL A 114 -13.70 -3.67 -8.50
CA VAL A 114 -12.83 -4.69 -9.11
C VAL A 114 -12.00 -5.41 -8.05
N ILE A 115 -11.31 -4.68 -7.18
CA ILE A 115 -10.45 -5.31 -6.17
C ILE A 115 -11.24 -6.07 -5.10
N GLN A 116 -12.48 -5.68 -4.79
CA GLN A 116 -13.35 -6.44 -3.87
C GLN A 116 -13.73 -7.82 -4.42
N LYS A 117 -13.81 -7.96 -5.74
CA LYS A 117 -14.11 -9.23 -6.43
C LYS A 117 -12.89 -10.12 -6.65
N ASN A 118 -11.70 -9.65 -6.29
CA ASN A 118 -10.45 -10.33 -6.53
C ASN A 118 -9.70 -10.55 -5.22
N LEU A 119 -8.90 -11.60 -5.16
CA LEU A 119 -8.02 -11.88 -4.04
C LEU A 119 -6.58 -11.49 -4.39
N PHE A 120 -6.05 -10.49 -3.69
CA PHE A 120 -4.64 -10.12 -3.75
C PHE A 120 -4.00 -10.39 -2.39
N ASP A 121 -3.10 -11.35 -2.31
CA ASP A 121 -2.59 -11.80 -1.01
C ASP A 121 -1.19 -12.44 -1.12
N ILE A 122 -0.57 -12.64 0.04
CA ILE A 122 0.76 -13.24 0.21
C ILE A 122 0.60 -14.57 0.93
N PRO A 123 0.88 -15.72 0.30
CA PRO A 123 0.67 -17.03 0.89
C PRO A 123 1.40 -17.28 2.21
N SER A 124 2.66 -16.86 2.30
CA SER A 124 3.51 -17.10 3.48
C SER A 124 3.33 -16.09 4.60
N TYR A 125 2.54 -15.03 4.39
CA TYR A 125 2.36 -13.95 5.36
C TYR A 125 1.28 -14.27 6.38
N GLU A 126 1.65 -14.38 7.66
CA GLU A 126 0.72 -14.70 8.77
C GLU A 126 -0.16 -13.52 9.21
N GLY A 127 0.16 -12.32 8.77
CA GLY A 127 -0.53 -11.10 9.20
C GLY A 127 0.26 -10.30 10.23
N MET A 128 -0.22 -9.08 10.50
CA MET A 128 0.37 -8.24 11.55
C MET A 128 -0.14 -8.70 12.91
N THR A 129 0.78 -8.96 13.82
CA THR A 129 0.48 -9.22 15.22
C THR A 129 0.74 -7.99 16.05
N PHE A 130 -0.23 -7.60 16.86
CA PHE A 130 -0.08 -6.54 17.84
C PHE A 130 -0.14 -7.14 19.24
N LYS A 131 0.72 -6.69 20.12
CA LYS A 131 0.57 -7.00 21.55
C LYS A 131 -0.60 -6.20 22.10
N ASN A 132 -1.53 -6.88 22.76
CA ASN A 132 -2.60 -6.19 23.49
C ASN A 132 -2.05 -5.57 24.78
N TYR A 133 -2.94 -4.90 25.53
CA TYR A 133 -2.64 -4.32 26.86
C TYR A 133 -2.01 -5.35 27.83
N ASN A 134 -2.40 -6.62 27.72
CA ASN A 134 -1.93 -7.71 28.58
C ASN A 134 -0.72 -8.48 27.98
N GLY A 135 -0.05 -7.94 27.00
CA GLY A 135 1.09 -8.58 26.34
C GLY A 135 0.75 -9.75 25.42
N LYS A 136 -0.54 -10.16 25.31
CA LYS A 136 -0.97 -11.21 24.37
C LYS A 136 -0.90 -10.71 22.93
N SER A 137 -0.33 -11.49 22.06
CA SER A 137 -0.33 -11.21 20.62
C SER A 137 -1.74 -11.38 20.06
N ILE A 138 -2.28 -10.32 19.47
CA ILE A 138 -3.55 -10.37 18.73
C ILE A 138 -3.22 -10.13 17.27
N GLY A 139 -3.56 -11.09 16.41
CA GLY A 139 -3.53 -10.88 14.97
C GLY A 139 -4.64 -9.90 14.58
N LEU A 140 -4.28 -8.72 14.10
CA LEU A 140 -5.22 -7.76 13.53
C LEU A 140 -5.14 -7.86 12.02
N PHE A 141 -6.16 -8.46 11.46
CA PHE A 141 -6.38 -8.50 10.04
C PHE A 141 -7.24 -7.31 9.64
N THR A 142 -6.66 -6.31 9.04
CA THR A 142 -7.45 -5.33 8.29
C THR A 142 -7.46 -5.79 6.84
N SER A 143 -8.50 -6.48 6.43
CA SER A 143 -8.75 -6.85 5.04
C SER A 143 -9.19 -5.66 4.18
N ASN A 144 -8.81 -4.43 4.56
CA ASN A 144 -9.19 -3.26 3.81
C ASN A 144 -8.36 -3.20 2.53
N SER A 145 -8.98 -3.62 1.43
CA SER A 145 -8.42 -3.53 0.08
C SER A 145 -8.90 -2.28 -0.67
N GLN A 146 -9.48 -1.31 0.05
CA GLN A 146 -9.96 -0.07 -0.56
C GLN A 146 -8.80 0.86 -0.86
N LEU A 147 -8.66 1.25 -2.11
CA LEU A 147 -7.76 2.30 -2.56
C LEU A 147 -8.40 3.66 -2.36
N ASN A 148 -7.67 4.57 -1.78
CA ASN A 148 -8.04 5.96 -1.54
C ASN A 148 -7.05 6.90 -2.24
N CYS A 149 -7.47 8.12 -2.39
CA CYS A 149 -6.69 9.23 -2.95
C CYS A 149 -6.49 10.29 -1.88
N TYR A 150 -5.26 10.70 -1.66
CA TYR A 150 -4.88 11.66 -0.63
C TYR A 150 -4.26 12.88 -1.31
N PHE A 151 -4.87 14.05 -1.10
CA PHE A 151 -4.30 15.34 -1.46
C PHE A 151 -3.67 15.98 -0.22
N PHE A 152 -2.49 16.52 -0.38
CA PHE A 152 -1.81 17.29 0.66
C PHE A 152 -1.69 18.74 0.19
N GLU A 153 -1.70 19.69 1.13
CA GLU A 153 -1.66 21.13 0.82
C GLU A 153 -0.47 21.52 -0.06
N THR A 154 0.67 20.88 0.14
CA THR A 154 1.89 21.06 -0.66
C THR A 154 1.81 20.47 -2.06
N PHE A 155 0.84 19.59 -2.32
CA PHE A 155 0.64 18.87 -3.58
C PHE A 155 -0.81 18.99 -4.04
N ALA A 156 -1.37 20.21 -3.99
CA ALA A 156 -2.81 20.46 -4.23
C ALA A 156 -3.35 19.94 -5.57
N THR A 157 -2.48 19.63 -6.53
CA THR A 157 -2.84 19.20 -7.88
C THR A 157 -2.66 17.71 -8.12
N ASP A 158 -1.74 17.05 -7.40
CA ASP A 158 -1.37 15.67 -7.66
C ASP A 158 -1.64 14.76 -6.44
N PRO A 159 -2.49 13.73 -6.60
CA PRO A 159 -2.88 12.86 -5.51
C PRO A 159 -1.86 11.75 -5.24
N ILE A 160 -1.76 11.34 -3.98
CA ILE A 160 -1.10 10.09 -3.60
C ILE A 160 -2.16 9.01 -3.42
N LEU A 161 -2.04 7.90 -4.13
CA LEU A 161 -2.91 6.74 -3.97
C LEU A 161 -2.41 5.83 -2.82
N GLY A 162 -3.35 5.28 -2.04
CA GLY A 162 -3.01 4.39 -0.95
C GLY A 162 -4.21 3.97 -0.11
N GLY A 163 -3.95 3.43 1.08
CA GLY A 163 -4.98 3.05 2.05
C GLY A 163 -5.28 1.55 2.11
N CYS A 164 -4.81 0.79 1.14
CA CYS A 164 -4.92 -0.66 1.15
C CYS A 164 -4.09 -1.29 2.28
N TRP A 165 -4.40 -2.53 2.63
CA TRP A 165 -3.69 -3.22 3.71
C TRP A 165 -2.20 -3.43 3.40
N TRP A 166 -1.84 -3.65 2.13
CA TRP A 166 -0.44 -3.82 1.72
C TRP A 166 0.38 -2.53 1.78
N ASP A 167 -0.26 -1.34 1.70
CA ASP A 167 0.44 -0.06 1.90
C ASP A 167 0.87 0.17 3.34
N LYS A 168 0.19 -0.51 4.28
CA LYS A 168 0.48 -0.46 5.71
C LYS A 168 1.61 -1.42 6.11
N LEU A 169 2.03 -2.30 5.21
CA LEU A 169 3.19 -3.14 5.43
C LEU A 169 4.44 -2.27 5.58
N ASP A 170 5.26 -2.60 6.58
CA ASP A 170 6.58 -2.01 6.68
C ASP A 170 7.40 -2.38 5.43
N GLU A 171 8.27 -1.48 5.00
CA GLU A 171 9.11 -1.63 3.82
C GLU A 171 9.89 -2.95 3.81
N TYR A 172 10.36 -3.39 4.98
CA TYR A 172 10.96 -4.71 5.15
C TYR A 172 10.05 -5.85 4.64
N TYR A 173 8.77 -5.83 4.99
CA TYR A 173 7.84 -6.89 4.57
C TYR A 173 7.53 -6.81 3.08
N ILE A 174 7.41 -5.60 2.52
CA ILE A 174 7.20 -5.43 1.09
C ILE A 174 8.38 -5.98 0.30
N LEU A 175 9.60 -5.66 0.70
CA LEU A 175 10.81 -6.16 0.05
C LEU A 175 10.95 -7.68 0.20
N LYS A 176 10.67 -8.21 1.39
CA LYS A 176 10.70 -9.65 1.68
C LYS A 176 9.72 -10.43 0.82
N TYR A 177 8.49 -9.93 0.69
CA TYR A 177 7.40 -10.64 0.03
C TYR A 177 7.11 -10.18 -1.40
N LYS A 178 7.88 -9.24 -1.97
CA LYS A 178 7.64 -8.69 -3.31
C LYS A 178 7.45 -9.73 -4.41
N LYS A 179 8.05 -10.92 -4.26
CA LYS A 179 7.94 -12.04 -5.21
C LYS A 179 6.93 -13.11 -4.76
N GLU A 180 6.06 -12.80 -3.79
CA GLU A 180 5.10 -13.77 -3.24
C GLU A 180 3.65 -13.32 -3.35
N PHE A 181 3.39 -12.10 -3.86
CA PHE A 181 2.02 -11.65 -4.08
C PHE A 181 1.36 -12.47 -5.19
N LEU A 182 0.19 -13.02 -4.89
CA LEU A 182 -0.63 -13.75 -5.84
C LEU A 182 -1.93 -12.99 -6.11
N ILE A 183 -2.45 -13.13 -7.33
CA ILE A 183 -3.74 -12.58 -7.74
C ILE A 183 -4.67 -13.75 -8.02
N ASN A 184 -5.78 -13.86 -7.30
CA ASN A 184 -6.75 -14.95 -7.43
C ASN A 184 -6.10 -16.34 -7.34
N ASN A 185 -5.10 -16.47 -6.48
CA ASN A 185 -4.30 -17.68 -6.31
C ASN A 185 -3.54 -18.10 -7.59
N GLN A 186 -3.32 -17.18 -8.52
CA GLN A 186 -2.59 -17.39 -9.77
C GLN A 186 -1.28 -16.62 -9.75
N GLU A 187 -0.36 -17.03 -10.60
CA GLU A 187 0.90 -16.32 -10.82
C GLU A 187 0.65 -14.88 -11.26
N SER A 188 1.39 -14.00 -10.66
CA SER A 188 1.42 -12.60 -11.02
C SER A 188 2.81 -12.20 -11.48
N MET A 189 2.90 -11.00 -12.00
CA MET A 189 4.16 -10.30 -12.19
C MET A 189 3.99 -8.85 -11.76
N TYR A 190 5.09 -8.15 -11.59
CA TYR A 190 5.04 -6.73 -11.35
C TYR A 190 6.04 -5.97 -12.23
N VAL A 191 5.68 -4.75 -12.57
CA VAL A 191 6.61 -3.74 -13.08
C VAL A 191 7.18 -2.97 -11.90
N ASP A 192 8.50 -2.92 -11.80
CA ASP A 192 9.22 -2.14 -10.80
C ASP A 192 9.49 -0.74 -11.38
N LEU A 193 8.66 0.24 -10.97
CA LEU A 193 8.81 1.63 -11.41
C LEU A 193 10.12 2.25 -10.91
N LEU A 194 10.74 1.68 -9.87
CA LEU A 194 12.00 2.19 -9.36
C LEU A 194 13.12 2.20 -10.41
N GLY A 195 13.06 1.30 -11.39
CA GLY A 195 13.97 1.30 -12.53
C GLY A 195 13.89 2.57 -13.39
N ILE A 196 12.78 3.30 -13.33
CA ILE A 196 12.51 4.53 -14.08
C ILE A 196 12.93 5.79 -13.29
N LEU A 197 13.36 5.63 -12.04
CA LEU A 197 13.72 6.76 -11.19
C LEU A 197 14.71 7.74 -11.86
N PRO A 198 15.77 7.32 -12.56
CA PRO A 198 16.67 8.26 -13.22
C PRO A 198 15.99 9.09 -14.33
N ASP A 199 15.07 8.48 -15.08
CA ASP A 199 14.32 9.18 -16.15
C ASP A 199 13.36 10.20 -15.54
N PHE A 200 12.67 9.83 -14.44
CA PHE A 200 11.83 10.75 -13.67
C PHE A 200 12.65 11.92 -13.10
N LEU A 201 13.81 11.65 -12.53
CA LEU A 201 14.69 12.69 -11.99
C LEU A 201 15.21 13.60 -13.09
N SER A 202 15.51 13.04 -14.27
CA SER A 202 15.92 13.84 -15.44
C SER A 202 14.83 14.79 -15.89
N PHE A 203 13.58 14.32 -15.89
CA PHE A 203 12.41 15.13 -16.19
C PHE A 203 12.22 16.26 -15.17
N CYS A 204 12.29 15.96 -13.87
CA CYS A 204 12.11 16.97 -12.80
C CYS A 204 13.18 18.05 -12.81
N LEU A 205 14.41 17.71 -13.18
CA LEU A 205 15.58 18.59 -13.11
C LEU A 205 15.94 19.24 -14.46
N ASP A 206 15.21 18.91 -15.52
CA ASP A 206 15.56 19.28 -16.90
C ASP A 206 17.04 19.00 -17.21
N SER A 207 17.54 17.88 -16.73
CA SER A 207 18.95 17.52 -16.76
C SER A 207 19.12 16.02 -16.89
N VAL A 208 20.02 15.57 -17.77
CA VAL A 208 20.28 14.15 -17.97
C VAL A 208 20.87 13.52 -16.70
N ILE A 209 20.12 12.66 -16.06
CA ILE A 209 20.54 11.86 -14.90
C ILE A 209 20.96 10.48 -15.37
N GLN A 210 22.24 10.18 -15.29
CA GLN A 210 22.77 8.87 -15.57
C GLN A 210 23.34 8.23 -14.31
N ILE A 211 22.88 7.04 -13.98
CA ILE A 211 23.48 6.22 -12.96
C ILE A 211 24.64 5.44 -13.60
N ARG A 212 25.85 5.94 -13.42
CA ARG A 212 27.05 5.24 -13.86
C ARG A 212 27.24 4.01 -12.97
N SER A 213 27.27 2.85 -13.59
CA SER A 213 27.61 1.59 -12.95
C SER A 213 29.03 1.23 -13.37
N PRO A 214 30.08 1.60 -12.63
CA PRO A 214 31.31 0.85 -12.73
C PRO A 214 30.98 -0.59 -12.32
N ASN A 215 31.66 -1.57 -12.85
CA ASN A 215 31.46 -3.02 -12.63
C ASN A 215 31.57 -3.40 -11.13
N LEU A 216 30.69 -2.87 -10.31
CA LEU A 216 30.42 -3.32 -8.96
C LEU A 216 29.32 -4.37 -9.11
N ASP A 217 29.74 -5.60 -9.39
CA ASP A 217 28.88 -6.75 -9.67
C ASP A 217 27.97 -7.12 -8.49
N ASP A 218 28.15 -6.47 -7.32
CA ASP A 218 27.51 -6.85 -6.05
C ASP A 218 26.16 -6.16 -5.80
N ILE A 219 25.82 -5.06 -6.48
CA ILE A 219 24.58 -4.32 -6.28
C ILE A 219 23.83 -4.15 -7.61
N SER A 220 22.62 -4.67 -7.69
CA SER A 220 21.77 -4.58 -8.88
C SER A 220 21.38 -3.14 -9.22
N TYR A 221 20.96 -2.89 -10.46
CA TYR A 221 20.50 -1.55 -10.87
C TYR A 221 19.31 -1.04 -10.05
N SER A 222 18.34 -1.90 -9.74
CA SER A 222 17.20 -1.57 -8.89
C SER A 222 17.63 -1.18 -7.47
N GLU A 223 18.62 -1.87 -6.91
CA GLU A 223 19.19 -1.52 -5.59
C GLU A 223 19.92 -0.18 -5.62
N LYS A 224 20.62 0.15 -6.70
CA LYS A 224 21.23 1.48 -6.88
C LYS A 224 20.17 2.59 -6.94
N CYS A 225 19.11 2.39 -7.68
CA CYS A 225 17.97 3.31 -7.71
C CYS A 225 17.33 3.46 -6.32
N TYR A 226 17.21 2.35 -5.58
CA TYR A 226 16.69 2.37 -4.22
C TYR A 226 17.60 3.15 -3.25
N ILE A 227 18.91 2.99 -3.35
CA ILE A 227 19.89 3.75 -2.57
C ILE A 227 19.75 5.25 -2.87
N LEU A 228 19.61 5.62 -4.14
CA LEU A 228 19.39 7.01 -4.56
C LEU A 228 18.08 7.57 -3.98
N LEU A 229 16.99 6.82 -4.05
CA LEU A 229 15.71 7.22 -3.46
C LEU A 229 15.80 7.40 -1.94
N LYS A 230 16.55 6.54 -1.23
CA LYS A 230 16.79 6.70 0.21
C LYS A 230 17.69 7.88 0.53
N TYR A 231 18.62 8.22 -0.34
CA TYR A 231 19.41 9.45 -0.22
C TYR A 231 18.52 10.68 -0.32
N ILE A 232 17.65 10.75 -1.32
CA ILE A 232 16.67 11.86 -1.48
C ILE A 232 15.86 12.03 -0.19
N ARG A 233 15.39 10.94 0.42
CA ARG A 233 14.64 10.94 1.68
C ARG A 233 15.45 11.37 2.90
N SER A 234 16.76 11.23 2.87
CA SER A 234 17.61 11.48 4.04
C SER A 234 17.64 12.95 4.41
N LYS A 235 17.24 13.28 5.64
CA LYS A 235 17.33 14.64 6.20
C LYS A 235 18.77 15.13 6.40
N ASN A 236 19.69 14.19 6.64
CA ASN A 236 21.10 14.50 6.84
C ASN A 236 21.94 13.70 5.84
N LYS A 237 22.35 14.37 4.77
CA LYS A 237 23.09 13.79 3.66
C LYS A 237 24.47 13.27 4.08
N ASP A 238 25.15 13.95 5.00
CA ASP A 238 26.48 13.58 5.46
C ASP A 238 26.46 12.27 6.26
N LYS A 239 25.36 12.02 7.00
CA LYS A 239 25.17 10.80 7.79
C LYS A 239 24.41 9.70 7.04
N PHE A 240 24.10 9.92 5.76
CA PHE A 240 23.28 9.00 4.98
C PHE A 240 23.81 7.56 5.02
N ILE A 241 25.08 7.34 4.68
CA ILE A 241 25.66 5.99 4.61
C ILE A 241 25.56 5.29 5.96
N HIS A 242 25.89 5.98 7.04
CA HIS A 242 25.82 5.42 8.39
C HIS A 242 24.36 5.04 8.77
N THR A 243 23.41 5.91 8.46
CA THR A 243 21.99 5.66 8.72
C THR A 243 21.48 4.50 7.88
N PHE A 244 21.86 4.44 6.61
CA PHE A 244 21.48 3.35 5.70
C PHE A 244 22.00 2.00 6.21
N LEU A 245 23.25 1.90 6.60
CA LEU A 245 23.85 0.67 7.13
C LEU A 245 23.17 0.20 8.42
N ARG A 246 22.80 1.11 9.31
CA ARG A 246 22.07 0.79 10.53
C ARG A 246 20.70 0.19 10.22
N GLU A 247 20.04 0.65 9.17
CA GLU A 247 18.72 0.23 8.77
C GLU A 247 18.71 -0.79 7.62
N LYS A 248 19.86 -1.29 7.18
CA LYS A 248 20.03 -2.14 5.99
C LYS A 248 19.09 -3.35 5.97
N LYS A 249 18.83 -4.00 7.12
CA LYS A 249 17.90 -5.12 7.23
C LYS A 249 16.48 -4.70 6.84
N ARG A 250 16.07 -3.51 7.28
CA ARG A 250 14.77 -2.93 6.94
C ARG A 250 14.65 -2.63 5.44
N TYR A 251 15.76 -2.29 4.81
CA TYR A 251 15.83 -1.94 3.38
C TYR A 251 16.09 -3.13 2.46
N GLY A 252 16.10 -4.36 2.97
CA GLY A 252 16.30 -5.55 2.17
C GLY A 252 17.74 -5.92 1.87
N PHE A 253 18.71 -5.25 2.49
CA PHE A 253 20.15 -5.50 2.34
C PHE A 253 20.72 -6.33 3.52
N ALA A 254 19.90 -7.21 4.09
CA ALA A 254 20.31 -8.02 5.24
C ALA A 254 21.47 -8.97 4.94
N GLU A 255 21.52 -9.48 3.71
CA GLU A 255 22.50 -10.47 3.25
C GLU A 255 23.90 -9.87 3.00
N TYR A 256 23.99 -8.56 2.81
CA TYR A 256 25.24 -7.89 2.54
C TYR A 256 26.09 -7.73 3.82
N ASN A 257 27.39 -7.93 3.70
CA ASN A 257 28.33 -7.57 4.76
C ASN A 257 28.36 -6.04 4.96
N ASN A 258 28.54 -5.56 6.18
CA ASN A 258 28.55 -4.11 6.47
C ASN A 258 29.71 -3.38 5.80
N SER A 259 30.90 -3.98 5.75
CA SER A 259 32.09 -3.37 5.14
C SER A 259 31.94 -3.31 3.61
N GLU A 260 31.50 -4.39 2.99
CA GLU A 260 31.28 -4.48 1.55
C GLU A 260 30.18 -3.52 1.10
N LEU A 261 29.01 -3.55 1.77
CA LEU A 261 27.91 -2.64 1.48
C LEU A 261 28.32 -1.18 1.67
N LYS A 262 29.07 -0.85 2.73
CA LYS A 262 29.60 0.50 2.97
C LYS A 262 30.49 0.94 1.81
N GLN A 263 31.42 0.09 1.39
CA GLN A 263 32.33 0.39 0.28
C GLN A 263 31.58 0.56 -1.03
N ALA A 264 30.61 -0.32 -1.30
CA ALA A 264 29.79 -0.27 -2.50
C ALA A 264 28.96 1.02 -2.56
N ILE A 265 28.28 1.40 -1.47
CA ILE A 265 27.51 2.65 -1.41
C ILE A 265 28.43 3.87 -1.53
N TYR A 266 29.59 3.87 -0.85
CA TYR A 266 30.55 4.96 -0.95
C TYR A 266 31.06 5.14 -2.38
N THR A 267 31.45 4.06 -3.05
CA THR A 267 31.90 4.07 -4.44
C THR A 267 30.78 4.54 -5.36
N PHE A 268 29.55 4.07 -5.15
CA PHE A 268 28.37 4.50 -5.91
C PHE A 268 28.12 6.01 -5.78
N VAL A 269 28.12 6.55 -4.58
CA VAL A 269 27.94 8.00 -4.31
C VAL A 269 29.07 8.79 -4.94
N LYS A 270 30.33 8.36 -4.76
CA LYS A 270 31.53 9.03 -5.33
C LYS A 270 31.47 9.09 -6.86
N ASN A 271 31.15 7.98 -7.52
CA ASN A 271 31.08 7.90 -8.98
C ASN A 271 29.91 8.65 -9.59
N ASN A 272 28.87 8.93 -8.80
CA ASN A 272 27.67 9.64 -9.19
C ASN A 272 27.51 10.98 -8.44
N LYS A 273 28.60 11.59 -7.97
CA LYS A 273 28.58 12.81 -7.13
C LYS A 273 27.73 13.94 -7.73
N LYS A 274 27.80 14.14 -9.05
CA LYS A 274 26.97 15.15 -9.73
C LYS A 274 25.48 14.86 -9.58
N THR A 275 25.07 13.62 -9.84
CA THR A 275 23.68 13.16 -9.69
C THR A 275 23.20 13.37 -8.26
N PHE A 276 23.97 12.91 -7.26
CA PHE A 276 23.62 13.07 -5.85
C PHE A 276 23.45 14.53 -5.43
N LYS A 277 24.30 15.45 -5.94
CA LYS A 277 24.17 16.89 -5.69
C LYS A 277 22.92 17.48 -6.34
N LEU A 278 22.60 17.09 -7.56
CA LEU A 278 21.41 17.59 -8.28
C LEU A 278 20.11 17.19 -7.59
N VAL A 279 20.02 15.97 -7.03
CA VAL A 279 18.78 15.46 -6.42
C VAL A 279 18.60 15.87 -4.96
N GLU A 280 19.51 16.66 -4.37
CA GLU A 280 19.40 17.08 -2.96
C GLU A 280 18.13 17.86 -2.63
N ASN A 281 17.62 18.61 -3.59
CA ASN A 281 16.47 19.49 -3.43
C ASN A 281 15.13 18.86 -3.87
N ILE A 282 15.15 17.62 -4.37
CA ILE A 282 13.91 16.94 -4.78
C ILE A 282 13.18 16.44 -3.54
N ALA A 283 11.88 16.71 -3.47
CA ALA A 283 11.04 16.17 -2.40
C ALA A 283 10.79 14.66 -2.62
N TYR A 284 11.03 13.87 -1.57
CA TYR A 284 10.82 12.41 -1.62
C TYR A 284 9.40 12.03 -2.03
N ASP A 285 8.41 12.82 -1.65
CA ASP A 285 7.01 12.54 -1.92
C ASP A 285 6.66 12.69 -3.40
N GLU A 286 7.41 13.50 -4.17
CA GLU A 286 7.23 13.65 -5.63
C GLU A 286 7.34 12.31 -6.37
N TRP A 287 8.20 11.41 -5.91
CA TRP A 287 8.29 10.07 -6.47
C TRP A 287 7.00 9.26 -6.31
N PHE A 288 6.36 9.33 -5.15
CA PHE A 288 5.10 8.61 -4.91
C PHE A 288 3.92 9.25 -5.63
N VAL A 289 3.93 10.57 -5.77
CA VAL A 289 2.98 11.31 -6.61
C VAL A 289 3.11 10.83 -8.06
N PHE A 290 4.33 10.75 -8.57
CA PHE A 290 4.59 10.21 -9.91
C PHE A 290 4.08 8.77 -10.08
N CYS A 291 4.42 7.86 -9.16
CA CYS A 291 3.92 6.48 -9.20
C CYS A 291 2.38 6.42 -9.17
N SER A 292 1.75 7.26 -8.35
CA SER A 292 0.29 7.36 -8.27
C SER A 292 -0.33 7.87 -9.57
N LYS A 293 0.29 8.87 -10.20
CA LYS A 293 -0.14 9.41 -11.50
C LYS A 293 -0.04 8.37 -12.61
N VAL A 294 1.09 7.67 -12.70
CA VAL A 294 1.26 6.55 -13.66
C VAL A 294 0.19 5.49 -13.46
N PHE A 295 -0.10 5.12 -12.22
CA PHE A 295 -1.10 4.11 -11.92
C PHE A 295 -2.53 4.60 -12.22
N THR A 296 -2.85 5.84 -11.90
CA THR A 296 -4.16 6.45 -12.23
C THR A 296 -4.41 6.45 -13.73
N GLU A 297 -3.42 6.87 -14.53
CA GLU A 297 -3.53 6.83 -15.98
C GLU A 297 -3.65 5.39 -16.53
N LEU A 298 -2.94 4.45 -15.90
CA LEU A 298 -3.08 3.03 -16.25
C LEU A 298 -4.49 2.51 -15.96
N LEU A 299 -5.10 2.91 -14.85
CA LEU A 299 -6.49 2.55 -14.53
C LEU A 299 -7.48 3.10 -15.54
N LYS A 300 -7.29 4.33 -16.03
CA LYS A 300 -8.15 4.94 -17.07
C LYS A 300 -8.21 4.10 -18.35
N VAL A 301 -7.08 3.53 -18.77
CA VAL A 301 -6.98 2.83 -20.07
C VAL A 301 -7.10 1.32 -19.97
N SER A 302 -6.92 0.74 -18.80
CA SER A 302 -6.79 -0.72 -18.62
C SER A 302 -7.61 -1.29 -17.47
N LEU A 303 -8.56 -0.52 -16.90
CA LEU A 303 -9.41 -1.00 -15.83
C LEU A 303 -10.35 -2.09 -16.34
N ASN A 304 -10.08 -3.33 -15.95
CA ASN A 304 -10.87 -4.50 -16.34
C ASN A 304 -11.04 -5.44 -15.12
N PRO A 305 -12.26 -5.90 -14.81
CA PRO A 305 -12.50 -6.86 -13.73
C PRO A 305 -11.71 -8.17 -13.86
N ASP A 306 -11.44 -8.60 -15.09
CA ASP A 306 -10.68 -9.83 -15.37
C ASP A 306 -9.15 -9.63 -15.31
N ASN A 307 -8.72 -8.38 -15.25
CA ASN A 307 -7.32 -8.00 -15.11
C ASN A 307 -7.14 -7.00 -13.97
N PRO A 308 -7.33 -7.40 -12.73
CA PRO A 308 -7.08 -6.52 -11.60
C PRO A 308 -5.59 -6.18 -11.51
N MET A 309 -5.30 -4.91 -11.31
CA MET A 309 -3.96 -4.38 -11.10
C MET A 309 -3.85 -3.83 -9.69
N TYR A 310 -2.67 -3.88 -9.10
CA TYR A 310 -2.45 -3.47 -7.73
C TYR A 310 -1.19 -2.62 -7.61
N LEU A 311 -1.33 -1.41 -7.09
CA LEU A 311 -0.18 -0.56 -6.75
C LEU A 311 0.29 -0.90 -5.33
N VAL A 312 1.54 -1.31 -5.21
CA VAL A 312 2.22 -1.56 -3.93
C VAL A 312 3.48 -0.72 -3.90
N LYS A 313 3.41 0.46 -3.33
CA LYS A 313 4.47 1.47 -3.36
C LYS A 313 4.81 1.88 -4.80
N ASP A 314 5.97 1.44 -5.27
CA ASP A 314 6.55 1.69 -6.59
C ASP A 314 6.41 0.48 -7.54
N LYS A 315 5.54 -0.47 -7.22
CA LYS A 315 5.36 -1.70 -8.01
C LYS A 315 3.91 -1.88 -8.42
N ILE A 316 3.71 -2.17 -9.69
CA ILE A 316 2.39 -2.44 -10.27
C ILE A 316 2.27 -3.94 -10.54
N TYR A 317 1.45 -4.63 -9.75
CA TYR A 317 1.18 -6.07 -9.87
C TYR A 317 -0.02 -6.34 -10.78
N PHE A 318 0.06 -7.38 -11.58
CA PHE A 318 -1.00 -7.85 -12.49
C PHE A 318 -0.82 -9.33 -12.82
N CYS A 319 -1.84 -9.97 -13.41
CA CYS A 319 -1.74 -11.35 -13.84
C CYS A 319 -0.80 -11.48 -15.04
N ILE A 320 0.04 -12.51 -15.05
CA ILE A 320 1.09 -12.73 -16.06
C ILE A 320 0.57 -12.76 -17.51
N LYS A 321 -0.65 -13.30 -17.72
CA LYS A 321 -1.32 -13.35 -19.03
C LYS A 321 -1.56 -11.98 -19.67
N HIS A 322 -1.50 -10.90 -18.90
CA HIS A 322 -1.74 -9.53 -19.35
C HIS A 322 -0.45 -8.70 -19.53
N GLU A 323 0.72 -9.34 -19.43
CA GLU A 323 2.03 -8.68 -19.52
C GLU A 323 2.14 -7.73 -20.70
N LYS A 324 1.86 -8.22 -21.91
CA LYS A 324 1.98 -7.42 -23.14
C LYS A 324 1.10 -6.17 -23.12
N ASN A 325 -0.15 -6.33 -22.69
CA ASN A 325 -1.11 -5.23 -22.69
C ASN A 325 -0.74 -4.16 -21.66
N VAL A 326 -0.43 -4.58 -20.42
CA VAL A 326 -0.04 -3.67 -19.33
C VAL A 326 1.26 -2.92 -19.72
N LYS A 327 2.24 -3.63 -20.24
CA LYS A 327 3.51 -3.05 -20.67
C LYS A 327 3.33 -2.01 -21.77
N THR A 328 2.57 -2.34 -22.82
CA THR A 328 2.28 -1.39 -23.92
C THR A 328 1.54 -0.15 -23.42
N SER A 329 0.59 -0.31 -22.49
CA SER A 329 -0.13 0.82 -21.89
C SER A 329 0.82 1.69 -21.06
N LEU A 330 1.67 1.07 -20.23
CA LEU A 330 2.65 1.80 -19.42
C LEU A 330 3.67 2.54 -20.28
N ASP A 331 4.17 1.96 -21.36
CA ASP A 331 5.08 2.62 -22.29
C ASP A 331 4.48 3.92 -22.82
N LYS A 332 3.21 3.88 -23.29
CA LYS A 332 2.49 5.06 -23.79
C LYS A 332 2.29 6.13 -22.68
N ILE A 333 1.90 5.69 -21.49
CA ILE A 333 1.67 6.58 -20.35
C ILE A 333 2.98 7.29 -19.97
N LEU A 334 4.07 6.54 -19.89
CA LEU A 334 5.38 7.08 -19.51
C LEU A 334 5.95 8.04 -20.55
N VAL A 335 5.78 7.76 -21.84
CA VAL A 335 6.08 8.69 -22.94
C VAL A 335 5.37 10.02 -22.70
N ASN A 336 4.07 9.99 -22.40
CA ASN A 336 3.29 11.20 -22.21
C ASN A 336 3.67 11.96 -20.94
N ILE A 337 3.88 11.25 -19.82
CA ILE A 337 4.19 11.88 -18.53
C ILE A 337 5.61 12.43 -18.51
N LEU A 338 6.58 11.67 -19.00
CA LEU A 338 8.00 12.04 -18.99
C LEU A 338 8.40 12.86 -20.22
N ARG A 339 7.51 13.01 -21.21
CA ARG A 339 7.76 13.73 -22.48
C ARG A 339 8.99 13.22 -23.24
N ILE A 340 9.23 11.91 -23.16
CA ILE A 340 10.35 11.22 -23.83
C ILE A 340 9.79 10.45 -25.03
N SER A 341 10.15 10.83 -26.27
CA SER A 341 9.56 10.30 -27.50
C SER A 341 9.66 8.78 -27.68
N ASP A 342 10.74 8.16 -27.22
CA ASP A 342 11.04 6.74 -27.45
C ASP A 342 11.20 5.93 -26.17
N PHE A 343 10.43 6.28 -25.12
CA PHE A 343 10.50 5.55 -23.86
C PHE A 343 9.92 4.15 -24.01
N LYS A 344 10.69 3.14 -23.58
CA LYS A 344 10.21 1.75 -23.46
C LYS A 344 10.63 1.15 -22.12
N ILE A 345 9.67 0.53 -21.44
CA ILE A 345 9.97 -0.23 -20.23
C ILE A 345 10.88 -1.40 -20.60
N LYS A 346 12.07 -1.40 -20.03
CA LYS A 346 13.04 -2.49 -20.23
C LYS A 346 12.49 -3.78 -19.63
N SER A 347 12.77 -4.91 -20.25
CA SER A 347 12.28 -6.23 -19.80
C SER A 347 12.73 -6.59 -18.38
N ASN A 348 13.89 -6.09 -17.96
CA ASN A 348 14.41 -6.32 -16.60
C ASN A 348 13.62 -5.59 -15.49
N TYR A 349 12.72 -4.65 -15.83
CA TYR A 349 11.80 -4.03 -14.88
C TYR A 349 10.52 -4.85 -14.69
N CYS A 350 10.26 -5.82 -15.57
CA CYS A 350 9.13 -6.72 -15.49
C CYS A 350 9.57 -8.01 -14.77
N ILE A 351 9.16 -8.18 -13.53
CA ILE A 351 9.62 -9.26 -12.67
C ILE A 351 8.48 -10.24 -12.44
N LYS A 352 8.69 -11.50 -12.82
CA LYS A 352 7.75 -12.58 -12.51
C LYS A 352 7.74 -12.88 -11.01
N VAL A 353 6.55 -12.97 -10.46
CA VAL A 353 6.32 -13.40 -9.09
C VAL A 353 6.26 -14.90 -9.09
N ARG A 354 7.35 -15.54 -8.70
CA ARG A 354 7.57 -17.00 -8.70
C ARG A 354 7.32 -17.69 -10.04
N ASN A 355 8.32 -18.38 -10.53
CA ASN A 355 8.13 -19.52 -11.43
C ASN A 355 7.56 -20.65 -10.58
N THR A 356 6.23 -20.72 -10.43
CA THR A 356 5.61 -21.91 -9.81
C THR A 356 5.49 -22.97 -10.89
N PRO A 357 6.19 -24.10 -10.75
CA PRO A 357 5.86 -25.28 -11.58
C PRO A 357 4.37 -25.60 -11.37
N SER A 358 3.73 -26.17 -12.37
CA SER A 358 2.33 -26.64 -12.32
C SER A 358 2.00 -27.53 -11.11
N ASN A 359 3.00 -28.04 -10.41
CA ASN A 359 2.93 -28.80 -9.17
C ASN A 359 3.10 -27.98 -7.88
N PHE A 360 3.01 -26.64 -7.95
CA PHE A 360 3.18 -25.77 -6.77
C PHE A 360 2.19 -26.12 -5.66
N PHE A 361 0.93 -26.41 -5.99
CA PHE A 361 -0.07 -26.84 -5.02
C PHE A 361 0.31 -28.15 -4.34
N GLY A 362 0.79 -29.15 -5.07
CA GLY A 362 1.26 -30.41 -4.49
C GLY A 362 2.45 -30.21 -3.55
N LYS A 363 3.44 -29.37 -3.92
CA LYS A 363 4.60 -29.05 -3.08
C LYS A 363 4.29 -28.09 -1.93
N LEU A 364 3.35 -27.14 -2.11
CA LEU A 364 2.89 -26.25 -1.04
C LEU A 364 2.12 -27.01 0.05
N PHE A 365 1.33 -28.01 -0.32
CA PHE A 365 0.62 -28.85 0.63
C PHE A 365 1.53 -29.92 1.28
N SER A 366 2.62 -30.31 0.63
CA SER A 366 3.61 -31.22 1.22
C SER A 366 4.54 -30.53 2.24
N ASN A 367 4.79 -29.20 2.08
CA ASN A 367 5.51 -28.37 3.05
C ASN A 367 4.53 -27.46 3.81
N LYS A 368 3.78 -28.03 4.75
CA LYS A 368 2.79 -27.33 5.60
C LYS A 368 3.32 -26.06 6.31
N SER A 369 4.65 -25.89 6.39
CA SER A 369 5.29 -24.76 7.09
C SER A 369 5.36 -23.45 6.27
N SER A 370 5.03 -23.46 4.97
CA SER A 370 5.22 -22.30 4.10
C SER A 370 3.95 -21.51 3.75
N ILE A 371 2.76 -22.05 4.05
CA ILE A 371 1.48 -21.35 3.79
C ILE A 371 0.82 -21.01 5.10
N SER A 372 0.45 -19.74 5.26
CA SER A 372 -0.24 -19.26 6.44
C SER A 372 -1.68 -19.78 6.51
N ASN A 373 -2.13 -20.14 7.72
CA ASN A 373 -3.54 -20.47 7.97
C ASN A 373 -4.48 -19.34 7.56
N ARG A 374 -4.01 -18.12 7.66
CA ARG A 374 -4.68 -16.91 7.22
C ARG A 374 -4.95 -16.95 5.72
N TYR A 375 -3.94 -17.22 4.91
CA TYR A 375 -4.09 -17.30 3.45
C TYR A 375 -5.11 -18.35 3.04
N ILE A 376 -5.02 -19.53 3.64
CA ILE A 376 -5.98 -20.63 3.39
C ILE A 376 -7.41 -20.18 3.70
N LYS A 377 -7.62 -19.50 4.82
CA LYS A 377 -8.94 -18.97 5.20
C LYS A 377 -9.45 -17.94 4.20
N ASN A 378 -8.59 -17.01 3.78
CA ASN A 378 -8.94 -15.98 2.80
C ASN A 378 -9.27 -16.58 1.44
N LEU A 379 -8.50 -17.55 0.99
CA LEU A 379 -8.72 -18.25 -0.27
C LEU A 379 -10.07 -19.02 -0.26
N LYS A 380 -10.36 -19.79 0.80
CA LYS A 380 -11.65 -20.47 0.95
C LYS A 380 -12.83 -19.49 0.94
N ASN A 381 -12.70 -18.34 1.60
CA ASN A 381 -13.74 -17.32 1.58
C ASN A 381 -13.92 -16.72 0.18
N PHE A 382 -12.84 -16.46 -0.53
CA PHE A 382 -12.86 -15.97 -1.90
C PHE A 382 -13.54 -16.97 -2.86
N GLU A 383 -13.15 -18.22 -2.81
CA GLU A 383 -13.74 -19.28 -3.64
C GLU A 383 -15.24 -19.47 -3.34
N ARG A 384 -15.62 -19.42 -2.06
CA ARG A 384 -17.03 -19.47 -1.65
C ARG A 384 -17.84 -18.30 -2.24
N LYS A 385 -17.33 -17.07 -2.15
CA LYS A 385 -17.98 -15.90 -2.73
C LYS A 385 -18.11 -16.01 -4.25
N LYS A 386 -17.06 -16.49 -4.91
CA LYS A 386 -17.09 -16.71 -6.36
C LYS A 386 -18.16 -17.74 -6.80
N LYS A 387 -18.38 -18.79 -5.98
CA LYS A 387 -19.32 -19.87 -6.29
C LYS A 387 -20.76 -19.50 -6.01
N TYR A 388 -21.05 -18.74 -4.95
CA TYR A 388 -22.42 -18.51 -4.47
C TYR A 388 -22.90 -17.06 -4.64
N GLY A 389 -22.08 -16.18 -5.21
CA GLY A 389 -22.35 -14.75 -5.20
C GLY A 389 -22.18 -14.15 -3.80
N SER A 390 -21.82 -12.91 -3.73
CA SER A 390 -21.78 -12.17 -2.47
C SER A 390 -23.15 -11.63 -2.13
#